data_68e7f390f448a25d484abc94e60ef8b9
#
_entry.id   68e7f390f448a25d484abc94e60ef8b9
#
_cell.length_a   1.000
_cell.length_b   1.000
_cell.length_c   1.000
_cell.angle_alpha   90.00
_cell.angle_beta   90.00
_cell.angle_gamma   90.00
#
_symmetry.space_group_name_H-M   'P 1'
#
loop_
_entity.id
_entity.type
_entity.pdbx_description
1 polymer ?
#
loop_
_entity_poly.entity_id
_entity_poly.type
_entity_poly.pdbx_seq_one_letter_code
_entity_poly.pdbx_strand_id
1 'polypeptide(L)'
;EPSGALALAGLKAWAKREQVQDRTLVAVASGANMNFDRLRFVSERAEIGESREAVFAVTIPERRGSFLQFCRLVGRHSVTEFNYRIADSDKAHIYVGIQVSGREEAGRIANRLRTAGFETLDLTDDDLAKSHLRHLVGGRSLLARDEVLYRFEFPERPGALLRFLEALPADWNISLFHYRNHGSDFGRALAGIQVPLEDRPR
;
A
#
# COMPACT_ATOMS: atom_id res chain seq x y z
N GLU A 1 -6.89 -15.75 18.75
CA GLU A 1 -7.86 -16.68 18.20
C GLU A 1 -9.27 -16.08 18.21
N PRO A 2 -10.08 -16.27 17.14
CA PRO A 2 -11.44 -15.72 17.08
C PRO A 2 -12.35 -16.16 18.26
N SER A 3 -12.26 -17.40 18.70
CA SER A 3 -13.03 -17.90 19.84
C SER A 3 -12.65 -17.21 21.16
N GLY A 4 -11.38 -16.92 21.38
CA GLY A 4 -10.91 -16.15 22.54
C GLY A 4 -11.37 -14.69 22.53
N ALA A 5 -11.45 -14.08 21.33
CA ALA A 5 -11.90 -12.70 21.20
C ALA A 5 -13.42 -12.52 21.26
N LEU A 6 -14.19 -13.58 20.97
CA LEU A 6 -15.65 -13.53 20.88
C LEU A 6 -16.30 -13.07 22.16
N ALA A 7 -15.85 -13.59 23.31
CA ALA A 7 -16.42 -13.23 24.61
C ALA A 7 -16.22 -11.74 24.92
N LEU A 8 -15.03 -11.20 24.63
CA LEU A 8 -14.74 -9.77 24.84
C LEU A 8 -15.53 -8.88 23.87
N ALA A 9 -15.64 -9.29 22.60
CA ALA A 9 -16.41 -8.56 21.59
C ALA A 9 -17.90 -8.53 21.95
N GLY A 10 -18.45 -9.66 22.38
CA GLY A 10 -19.82 -9.77 22.87
C GLY A 10 -20.08 -8.90 24.10
N LEU A 11 -19.15 -8.91 25.07
CA LEU A 11 -19.24 -8.08 26.27
C LEU A 11 -19.26 -6.58 25.92
N LYS A 12 -18.38 -6.14 25.01
CA LYS A 12 -18.35 -4.74 24.54
C LYS A 12 -19.65 -4.34 23.84
N ALA A 13 -20.16 -5.21 22.94
CA ALA A 13 -21.40 -4.95 22.23
C ALA A 13 -22.60 -4.88 23.19
N TRP A 14 -22.68 -5.81 24.14
CA TRP A 14 -23.73 -5.83 25.17
C TRP A 14 -23.65 -4.59 26.06
N ALA A 15 -22.48 -4.25 26.60
CA ALA A 15 -22.31 -3.08 27.47
C ALA A 15 -22.71 -1.77 26.77
N LYS A 16 -22.41 -1.65 25.48
CA LYS A 16 -22.81 -0.49 24.68
C LYS A 16 -24.31 -0.45 24.43
N ARG A 17 -24.94 -1.58 24.13
CA ARG A 17 -26.40 -1.68 23.89
C ARG A 17 -27.18 -1.36 25.13
N GLU A 18 -26.78 -1.92 26.28
CA GLU A 18 -27.46 -1.74 27.57
C GLU A 18 -27.02 -0.47 28.34
N GLN A 19 -26.12 0.33 27.73
CA GLN A 19 -25.57 1.56 28.34
C GLN A 19 -25.04 1.35 29.77
N VAL A 20 -24.35 0.23 29.98
CA VAL A 20 -23.87 -0.20 31.31
C VAL A 20 -22.82 0.77 31.84
N GLN A 21 -23.05 1.31 33.06
CA GLN A 21 -22.13 2.18 33.77
C GLN A 21 -21.89 1.65 35.18
N ASP A 22 -20.73 1.95 35.73
CA ASP A 22 -20.34 1.64 37.12
C ASP A 22 -20.51 0.17 37.53
N ARG A 23 -20.23 -0.75 36.57
CA ARG A 23 -20.29 -2.20 36.80
C ARG A 23 -18.99 -2.87 36.46
N THR A 24 -18.61 -3.88 37.23
CA THR A 24 -17.52 -4.80 36.89
C THR A 24 -18.06 -5.88 35.96
N LEU A 25 -17.48 -5.98 34.80
CA LEU A 25 -17.83 -6.98 33.78
C LEU A 25 -16.67 -7.95 33.60
N VAL A 26 -16.98 -9.23 33.50
CA VAL A 26 -15.97 -10.29 33.36
C VAL A 26 -16.27 -11.09 32.11
N ALA A 27 -15.26 -11.29 31.27
CA ALA A 27 -15.31 -12.19 30.14
C ALA A 27 -14.18 -13.21 30.23
N VAL A 28 -14.48 -14.46 29.93
CA VAL A 28 -13.48 -15.53 29.86
C VAL A 28 -12.95 -15.61 28.42
N ALA A 29 -11.69 -15.24 28.23
CA ALA A 29 -10.99 -15.44 26.98
C ALA A 29 -10.56 -16.91 26.89
N SER A 30 -11.37 -17.74 26.24
CA SER A 30 -11.10 -19.15 26.02
C SER A 30 -10.56 -19.40 24.62
N GLY A 31 -9.53 -20.25 24.52
CA GLY A 31 -8.91 -20.61 23.24
C GLY A 31 -7.73 -19.75 22.87
N ALA A 32 -6.65 -20.41 22.47
CA ALA A 32 -5.40 -19.80 22.03
C ALA A 32 -4.80 -20.53 20.81
N ASN A 33 -5.58 -21.36 20.13
CA ASN A 33 -5.12 -22.10 18.95
C ASN A 33 -5.18 -21.20 17.72
N MET A 34 -4.05 -20.59 17.36
CA MET A 34 -3.92 -19.75 16.18
C MET A 34 -2.73 -20.19 15.35
N ASN A 35 -2.94 -20.41 14.05
CA ASN A 35 -1.86 -20.54 13.10
C ASN A 35 -1.41 -19.17 12.56
N PHE A 36 -0.21 -19.09 12.00
CA PHE A 36 0.35 -17.83 11.50
C PHE A 36 -0.46 -17.23 10.34
N ASP A 37 -1.09 -18.05 9.49
CA ASP A 37 -1.93 -17.56 8.38
C ASP A 37 -3.18 -16.85 8.90
N ARG A 38 -3.80 -17.39 9.97
CA ARG A 38 -4.93 -16.71 10.63
C ARG A 38 -4.52 -15.45 11.36
N LEU A 39 -3.32 -15.44 11.96
CA LEU A 39 -2.79 -14.24 12.60
C LEU A 39 -2.62 -13.12 11.57
N ARG A 40 -2.06 -13.44 10.41
CA ARG A 40 -1.94 -12.51 9.30
C ARG A 40 -3.29 -11.97 8.86
N PHE A 41 -4.28 -12.84 8.66
CA PHE A 41 -5.64 -12.42 8.29
C PHE A 41 -6.28 -11.48 9.33
N VAL A 42 -6.09 -11.79 10.62
CA VAL A 42 -6.62 -10.94 11.72
C VAL A 42 -5.91 -9.58 11.75
N SER A 43 -4.59 -9.55 11.55
CA SER A 43 -3.81 -8.32 11.49
C SER A 43 -4.26 -7.43 10.32
N GLU A 44 -4.38 -8.01 9.12
CA GLU A 44 -4.86 -7.29 7.92
C GLU A 44 -6.28 -6.71 8.13
N ARG A 45 -7.17 -7.46 8.77
CA ARG A 45 -8.54 -6.95 9.08
C ARG A 45 -8.57 -5.93 10.21
N ALA A 46 -7.68 -6.01 11.17
CA ALA A 46 -7.57 -5.00 12.23
C ALA A 46 -7.12 -3.66 11.66
N GLU A 47 -6.15 -3.65 10.76
CA GLU A 47 -5.70 -2.45 10.03
C GLU A 47 -6.84 -1.80 9.21
N ILE A 48 -7.64 -2.64 8.52
CA ILE A 48 -8.83 -2.17 7.79
C ILE A 48 -9.86 -1.56 8.76
N GLY A 49 -10.14 -2.25 9.88
CA GLY A 49 -11.12 -1.80 10.88
C GLY A 49 -10.74 -0.51 11.60
N GLU A 50 -9.44 -0.22 11.74
CA GLU A 50 -8.93 1.00 12.35
C GLU A 50 -8.76 2.14 11.34
N SER A 51 -9.08 1.93 10.05
CA SER A 51 -8.92 2.90 8.95
C SER A 51 -7.50 3.50 8.88
N ARG A 52 -6.49 2.70 9.21
CA ARG A 52 -5.08 3.12 9.22
C ARG A 52 -4.38 2.94 7.88
N GLU A 53 -5.03 2.35 6.91
CA GLU A 53 -4.55 2.20 5.56
C GLU A 53 -5.53 2.81 4.57
N ALA A 54 -5.05 3.70 3.72
CA ALA A 54 -5.77 4.18 2.54
C ALA A 54 -5.26 3.44 1.31
N VAL A 55 -6.16 3.02 0.42
CA VAL A 55 -5.84 2.32 -0.82
C VAL A 55 -6.40 3.10 -2.00
N PHE A 56 -5.53 3.40 -2.97
CA PHE A 56 -5.90 4.16 -4.16
C PHE A 56 -5.51 3.44 -5.44
N ALA A 57 -6.40 3.49 -6.45
CA ALA A 57 -6.02 3.29 -7.83
C ALA A 57 -5.87 4.68 -8.48
N VAL A 58 -4.70 4.95 -9.03
CA VAL A 58 -4.36 6.26 -9.58
C VAL A 58 -3.88 6.12 -11.01
N THR A 59 -4.45 6.90 -11.92
CA THR A 59 -3.98 7.01 -13.30
C THR A 59 -3.08 8.24 -13.43
N ILE A 60 -1.84 8.00 -13.87
CA ILE A 60 -0.86 9.07 -14.14
C ILE A 60 -0.47 9.06 -15.61
N PRO A 61 0.03 10.18 -16.18
CA PRO A 61 0.62 10.17 -17.52
C PRO A 61 1.84 9.24 -17.56
N GLU A 62 1.96 8.42 -18.63
CA GLU A 62 3.12 7.55 -18.82
C GLU A 62 4.26 8.36 -19.46
N ARG A 63 4.93 9.16 -18.63
CA ARG A 63 6.10 9.95 -19.02
C ARG A 63 7.10 10.02 -17.87
N ARG A 64 8.35 10.22 -18.20
CA ARG A 64 9.43 10.38 -17.21
C ARG A 64 9.06 11.45 -16.17
N GLY A 65 9.28 11.14 -14.91
CA GLY A 65 9.01 12.03 -13.79
C GLY A 65 7.59 11.99 -13.22
N SER A 66 6.61 11.41 -13.92
CA SER A 66 5.23 11.32 -13.40
C SER A 66 5.15 10.49 -12.13
N PHE A 67 5.90 9.40 -12.05
CA PHE A 67 5.99 8.58 -10.84
C PHE A 67 6.59 9.35 -9.66
N LEU A 68 7.67 10.08 -9.87
CA LEU A 68 8.26 10.93 -8.84
C LEU A 68 7.29 12.04 -8.41
N GLN A 69 6.59 12.67 -9.35
CA GLN A 69 5.57 13.67 -9.05
C GLN A 69 4.44 13.08 -8.18
N PHE A 70 3.96 11.89 -8.54
CA PHE A 70 2.98 11.17 -7.72
C PHE A 70 3.48 10.95 -6.29
N CYS A 71 4.70 10.44 -6.12
CA CYS A 71 5.27 10.20 -4.79
C CYS A 71 5.48 11.49 -3.98
N ARG A 72 5.80 12.60 -4.61
CA ARG A 72 5.86 13.91 -3.94
C ARG A 72 4.50 14.36 -3.43
N LEU A 73 3.42 14.08 -4.17
CA LEU A 73 2.06 14.39 -3.76
C LEU A 73 1.58 13.47 -2.62
N VAL A 74 1.96 12.21 -2.62
CA VAL A 74 1.74 11.30 -1.47
C VAL A 74 2.49 11.81 -0.24
N GLY A 75 3.71 12.35 -0.43
CA GLY A 75 4.50 12.93 0.65
C GLY A 75 5.25 11.87 1.47
N ARG A 76 5.49 12.19 2.76
CA ARG A 76 6.29 11.34 3.67
C ARG A 76 5.46 10.27 4.39
N HIS A 77 4.43 9.74 3.77
CA HIS A 77 3.68 8.63 4.34
C HIS A 77 4.42 7.30 4.14
N SER A 78 4.17 6.35 5.02
CA SER A 78 4.62 4.98 4.81
C SER A 78 3.76 4.34 3.72
N VAL A 79 4.39 3.79 2.72
CA VAL A 79 3.72 3.03 1.66
C VAL A 79 3.65 1.57 2.11
N THR A 80 2.45 1.01 2.17
CA THR A 80 2.22 -0.38 2.55
C THR A 80 2.33 -1.31 1.35
N GLU A 81 1.86 -0.82 0.20
CA GLU A 81 1.90 -1.56 -1.06
C GLU A 81 2.03 -0.60 -2.24
N PHE A 82 2.74 -1.02 -3.27
CA PHE A 82 2.86 -0.28 -4.51
C PHE A 82 3.00 -1.22 -5.70
N ASN A 83 2.07 -1.11 -6.65
CA ASN A 83 2.09 -1.87 -7.89
C ASN A 83 1.99 -0.92 -9.07
N TYR A 84 2.94 -1.02 -9.98
CA TYR A 84 2.99 -0.28 -11.22
C TYR A 84 3.62 -1.14 -12.32
N ARG A 85 3.05 -1.10 -13.51
CA ARG A 85 3.62 -1.69 -14.71
C ARG A 85 3.28 -0.82 -15.92
N ILE A 86 4.26 -0.49 -16.73
CA ILE A 86 4.03 0.15 -18.03
C ILE A 86 3.23 -0.79 -18.93
N ALA A 87 2.04 -0.37 -19.32
CA ALA A 87 1.12 -1.16 -20.14
C ALA A 87 0.57 -0.37 -21.33
N ASP A 88 0.55 0.96 -21.23
CA ASP A 88 0.04 1.89 -22.22
C ASP A 88 1.06 2.99 -22.48
N SER A 89 1.05 3.61 -23.67
CA SER A 89 2.00 4.67 -24.06
C SER A 89 1.73 6.01 -23.40
N ASP A 90 0.49 6.25 -23.00
CA ASP A 90 0.01 7.56 -22.56
C ASP A 90 -0.36 7.59 -21.08
N LYS A 91 -0.79 6.46 -20.53
CA LYS A 91 -1.30 6.34 -19.17
C LYS A 91 -0.71 5.16 -18.42
N ALA A 92 -0.42 5.37 -17.15
CA ALA A 92 -0.04 4.32 -16.21
C ALA A 92 -1.06 4.22 -15.09
N HIS A 93 -1.36 3.00 -14.70
CA HIS A 93 -2.23 2.71 -13.57
C HIS A 93 -1.39 2.24 -12.39
N ILE A 94 -1.54 2.95 -11.28
CA ILE A 94 -0.86 2.67 -10.01
C ILE A 94 -1.91 2.14 -9.04
N TYR A 95 -1.58 1.06 -8.36
CA TYR A 95 -2.26 0.62 -7.14
C TYR A 95 -1.34 0.87 -5.96
N VAL A 96 -1.80 1.64 -4.98
CA VAL A 96 -1.00 2.04 -3.83
C VAL A 96 -1.76 1.92 -2.53
N GLY A 97 -1.15 1.30 -1.53
CA GLY A 97 -1.55 1.34 -0.13
C GLY A 97 -0.68 2.32 0.65
N ILE A 98 -1.28 3.14 1.49
CA ILE A 98 -0.61 4.20 2.25
C ILE A 98 -1.10 4.16 3.69
N GLN A 99 -0.16 4.16 4.63
CA GLN A 99 -0.50 4.27 6.05
C GLN A 99 -1.02 5.68 6.37
N VAL A 100 -2.18 5.75 7.01
CA VAL A 100 -2.86 7.00 7.38
C VAL A 100 -3.33 6.94 8.83
N SER A 101 -3.61 8.11 9.41
CA SER A 101 -4.17 8.23 10.76
C SER A 101 -5.70 8.06 10.81
N GLY A 102 -6.36 7.99 9.64
CA GLY A 102 -7.80 7.83 9.54
C GLY A 102 -8.38 8.30 8.21
N ARG A 103 -9.71 8.22 8.07
CA ARG A 103 -10.44 8.53 6.83
C ARG A 103 -10.28 9.97 6.34
N GLU A 104 -10.17 10.93 7.25
CA GLU A 104 -9.98 12.34 6.85
C GLU A 104 -8.64 12.55 6.14
N GLU A 105 -7.59 11.89 6.61
CA GLU A 105 -6.28 11.97 5.97
C GLU A 105 -6.29 11.29 4.60
N ALA A 106 -6.91 10.12 4.48
CA ALA A 106 -7.13 9.44 3.20
C ALA A 106 -7.83 10.37 2.20
N GLY A 107 -8.92 11.03 2.62
CA GLY A 107 -9.65 12.00 1.80
C GLY A 107 -8.79 13.20 1.38
N ARG A 108 -7.94 13.73 2.27
CA ARG A 108 -7.00 14.82 1.93
C ARG A 108 -5.99 14.39 0.87
N ILE A 109 -5.44 13.18 0.98
CA ILE A 109 -4.50 12.64 -0.01
C ILE A 109 -5.19 12.47 -1.35
N ALA A 110 -6.37 11.81 -1.39
CA ALA A 110 -7.16 11.63 -2.62
C ALA A 110 -7.47 12.97 -3.32
N ASN A 111 -7.90 13.98 -2.55
CA ASN A 111 -8.19 15.30 -3.10
C ASN A 111 -6.94 16.00 -3.63
N ARG A 112 -5.81 15.89 -2.97
CA ARG A 112 -4.52 16.45 -3.44
C ARG A 112 -4.10 15.83 -4.77
N LEU A 113 -4.25 14.52 -4.93
CA LEU A 113 -3.97 13.81 -6.18
C LEU A 113 -4.90 14.27 -7.31
N ARG A 114 -6.22 14.37 -7.04
CA ARG A 114 -7.21 14.86 -8.02
C ARG A 114 -6.95 16.31 -8.41
N THR A 115 -6.62 17.18 -7.47
CA THR A 115 -6.31 18.59 -7.73
C THR A 115 -5.05 18.73 -8.58
N ALA A 116 -4.11 17.82 -8.47
CA ALA A 116 -2.92 17.76 -9.32
C ALA A 116 -3.18 17.17 -10.72
N GLY A 117 -4.43 16.82 -11.03
CA GLY A 117 -4.85 16.29 -12.34
C GLY A 117 -4.71 14.78 -12.48
N PHE A 118 -4.48 14.05 -11.40
CA PHE A 118 -4.43 12.57 -11.42
C PHE A 118 -5.83 12.00 -11.18
N GLU A 119 -6.31 11.21 -12.13
CA GLU A 119 -7.53 10.44 -11.93
C GLU A 119 -7.31 9.46 -10.78
N THR A 120 -8.09 9.61 -9.69
CA THR A 120 -7.88 8.87 -8.45
C THR A 120 -9.18 8.24 -7.98
N LEU A 121 -9.18 6.91 -7.88
CA LEU A 121 -10.24 6.12 -7.29
C LEU A 121 -9.81 5.72 -5.87
N ASP A 122 -10.65 6.06 -4.90
CA ASP A 122 -10.45 5.65 -3.50
C ASP A 122 -11.07 4.26 -3.32
N LEU A 123 -10.21 3.29 -2.97
CA LEU A 123 -10.55 1.88 -2.74
C LEU A 123 -10.41 1.51 -1.25
N THR A 124 -10.31 2.50 -0.38
CA THR A 124 -10.05 2.30 1.05
C THR A 124 -11.11 1.44 1.73
N ASP A 125 -12.35 1.51 1.29
CA ASP A 125 -13.47 0.72 1.83
C ASP A 125 -13.86 -0.48 0.94
N ASP A 126 -13.11 -0.75 -0.14
CA ASP A 126 -13.35 -1.87 -1.04
C ASP A 126 -12.53 -3.11 -0.65
N ASP A 127 -13.14 -4.01 0.13
CA ASP A 127 -12.50 -5.24 0.59
C ASP A 127 -12.12 -6.18 -0.57
N LEU A 128 -12.88 -6.17 -1.67
CA LEU A 128 -12.60 -6.99 -2.84
C LEU A 128 -11.36 -6.48 -3.57
N ALA A 129 -11.27 -5.16 -3.78
CA ALA A 129 -10.11 -4.52 -4.38
C ALA A 129 -8.85 -4.80 -3.53
N LYS A 130 -8.94 -4.66 -2.21
CA LYS A 130 -7.83 -4.93 -1.29
C LYS A 130 -7.33 -6.37 -1.35
N SER A 131 -8.22 -7.35 -1.49
CA SER A 131 -7.83 -8.76 -1.50
C SER A 131 -7.32 -9.24 -2.85
N HIS A 132 -7.88 -8.75 -3.95
CA HIS A 132 -7.58 -9.26 -5.30
C HIS A 132 -6.54 -8.43 -6.06
N LEU A 133 -6.59 -7.10 -5.99
CA LEU A 133 -5.63 -6.24 -6.70
C LEU A 133 -4.21 -6.35 -6.15
N ARG A 134 -4.03 -6.75 -4.91
CA ARG A 134 -2.72 -6.99 -4.29
C ARG A 134 -1.84 -8.01 -5.02
N HIS A 135 -2.42 -8.87 -5.83
CA HIS A 135 -1.71 -9.95 -6.52
C HIS A 135 -1.54 -9.70 -8.02
N LEU A 136 -2.05 -8.57 -8.54
CA LEU A 136 -1.96 -8.22 -9.95
C LEU A 136 -0.63 -7.52 -10.23
N VAL A 137 0.45 -8.27 -10.30
CA VAL A 137 1.70 -7.77 -10.89
C VAL A 137 1.63 -8.01 -12.39
N GLY A 138 1.71 -6.93 -13.18
CA GLY A 138 1.66 -7.01 -14.63
C GLY A 138 2.76 -7.92 -15.21
N GLY A 139 2.43 -8.68 -16.24
CA GLY A 139 3.35 -9.54 -16.96
C GLY A 139 4.35 -8.77 -17.83
N ARG A 140 4.92 -9.46 -18.85
CA ARG A 140 5.82 -8.82 -19.81
C ARG A 140 5.09 -7.72 -20.59
N SER A 141 5.66 -6.53 -20.61
CA SER A 141 5.16 -5.41 -21.40
C SER A 141 5.93 -5.33 -22.73
N LEU A 142 5.21 -5.16 -23.84
CA LEU A 142 5.81 -4.92 -25.15
C LEU A 142 6.38 -3.48 -25.27
N LEU A 143 5.97 -2.59 -24.36
CA LEU A 143 6.43 -1.19 -24.33
C LEU A 143 7.74 -1.03 -23.54
N ALA A 144 8.06 -1.97 -22.64
CA ALA A 144 9.31 -1.94 -21.89
C ALA A 144 10.47 -2.39 -22.77
N ARG A 145 11.21 -1.42 -23.36
CA ARG A 145 12.44 -1.66 -24.10
C ARG A 145 13.62 -1.47 -23.17
N ASP A 146 14.68 -2.28 -23.39
CA ASP A 146 15.94 -2.12 -22.64
C ASP A 146 15.79 -2.18 -21.11
N GLU A 147 14.82 -2.94 -20.64
CA GLU A 147 14.50 -3.09 -19.23
C GLU A 147 15.53 -3.96 -18.51
N VAL A 148 16.10 -3.45 -17.43
CA VAL A 148 16.91 -4.19 -16.47
C VAL A 148 16.14 -4.34 -15.17
N LEU A 149 16.12 -5.55 -14.61
CA LEU A 149 15.44 -5.82 -13.34
C LEU A 149 16.43 -5.68 -12.17
N TYR A 150 16.05 -4.88 -11.19
CA TYR A 150 16.79 -4.67 -9.96
C TYR A 150 15.95 -5.07 -8.75
N ARG A 151 16.61 -5.66 -7.76
CA ARG A 151 16.09 -5.81 -6.42
C ARG A 151 16.74 -4.77 -5.53
N PHE A 152 15.92 -3.94 -4.90
CA PHE A 152 16.37 -2.95 -3.94
C PHE A 152 15.97 -3.34 -2.53
N GLU A 153 16.85 -3.06 -1.57
CA GLU A 153 16.56 -3.12 -0.15
C GLU A 153 16.87 -1.76 0.48
N PHE A 154 15.95 -1.24 1.26
CA PHE A 154 16.12 0.04 1.95
C PHE A 154 15.48 0.00 3.34
N PRO A 155 16.01 0.77 4.32
CA PRO A 155 15.40 0.86 5.65
C PRO A 155 13.95 1.34 5.55
N GLU A 156 13.03 0.61 6.21
CA GLU A 156 11.60 0.93 6.19
C GLU A 156 11.32 2.15 7.06
N ARG A 157 11.23 3.32 6.44
CA ARG A 157 10.98 4.60 7.09
C ARG A 157 10.05 5.46 6.24
N PRO A 158 9.21 6.30 6.86
CA PRO A 158 8.39 7.28 6.13
C PRO A 158 9.23 8.08 5.13
N GLY A 159 8.79 8.12 3.88
CA GLY A 159 9.49 8.79 2.77
C GLY A 159 10.67 8.02 2.17
N ALA A 160 10.89 6.75 2.52
CA ALA A 160 11.98 5.94 1.94
C ALA A 160 11.84 5.78 0.42
N LEU A 161 10.62 5.50 -0.06
CA LEU A 161 10.33 5.41 -1.48
C LEU A 161 10.62 6.73 -2.23
N LEU A 162 10.22 7.87 -1.66
CA LEU A 162 10.48 9.17 -2.26
C LEU A 162 11.99 9.42 -2.40
N ARG A 163 12.78 9.18 -1.34
CA ARG A 163 14.25 9.31 -1.39
C ARG A 163 14.89 8.40 -2.42
N PHE A 164 14.39 7.17 -2.55
CA PHE A 164 14.86 6.24 -3.59
C PHE A 164 14.63 6.81 -4.99
N LEU A 165 13.43 7.34 -5.26
CA LEU A 165 13.10 7.90 -6.57
C LEU A 165 13.88 9.20 -6.88
N GLU A 166 14.16 10.02 -5.87
CA GLU A 166 14.96 11.23 -6.00
C GLU A 166 16.45 10.93 -6.27
N ALA A 167 16.92 9.74 -5.87
CA ALA A 167 18.29 9.30 -6.12
C ALA A 167 18.50 8.65 -7.49
N LEU A 168 17.42 8.31 -8.22
CA LEU A 168 17.55 7.74 -9.56
C LEU A 168 17.98 8.82 -10.56
N PRO A 169 18.85 8.48 -11.53
CA PRO A 169 19.20 9.37 -12.65
C PRO A 169 17.94 9.82 -13.40
N ALA A 170 17.93 11.07 -13.86
CA ALA A 170 16.75 11.67 -14.50
C ALA A 170 16.38 11.05 -15.84
N ASP A 171 17.33 10.39 -16.50
CA ASP A 171 17.19 9.70 -17.77
C ASP A 171 16.80 8.22 -17.64
N TRP A 172 16.76 7.69 -16.41
CA TRP A 172 16.26 6.36 -16.13
C TRP A 172 14.74 6.39 -16.00
N ASN A 173 14.05 5.43 -16.63
CA ASN A 173 12.60 5.32 -16.57
C ASN A 173 12.18 4.02 -15.88
N ILE A 174 11.32 4.13 -14.88
CA ILE A 174 10.76 2.95 -14.20
C ILE A 174 9.64 2.37 -15.07
N SER A 175 9.77 1.11 -15.45
CA SER A 175 8.79 0.37 -16.26
C SER A 175 7.99 -0.66 -15.45
N LEU A 176 8.55 -1.10 -14.32
CA LEU A 176 7.93 -2.00 -13.35
C LEU A 176 8.29 -1.51 -11.95
N PHE A 177 7.34 -1.48 -11.05
CA PHE A 177 7.64 -1.31 -9.64
C PHE A 177 6.67 -2.14 -8.80
N HIS A 178 7.23 -3.05 -8.02
CA HIS A 178 6.49 -3.85 -7.06
C HIS A 178 7.14 -3.74 -5.69
N TYR A 179 6.40 -3.21 -4.75
CA TYR A 179 6.82 -3.08 -3.35
C TYR A 179 5.68 -3.51 -2.43
N ARG A 180 6.03 -4.22 -1.37
CA ARG A 180 5.11 -4.55 -0.28
C ARG A 180 5.85 -4.51 1.05
N ASN A 181 5.30 -3.78 2.00
CA ASN A 181 5.74 -3.80 3.38
C ASN A 181 5.23 -5.08 4.06
N HIS A 182 6.15 -5.88 4.55
CA HIS A 182 5.85 -7.12 5.30
C HIS A 182 6.06 -6.95 6.82
N GLY A 183 6.17 -5.70 7.31
CA GLY A 183 6.41 -5.43 8.72
C GLY A 183 7.86 -5.72 9.15
N SER A 184 8.80 -5.79 8.22
CA SER A 184 10.23 -5.91 8.52
C SER A 184 10.91 -4.53 8.59
N ASP A 185 12.09 -4.45 9.23
CA ASP A 185 12.87 -3.21 9.31
C ASP A 185 13.42 -2.75 7.95
N PHE A 186 13.37 -3.62 6.94
CA PHE A 186 13.82 -3.36 5.57
C PHE A 186 12.70 -3.64 4.57
N GLY A 187 12.42 -2.64 3.74
CA GLY A 187 11.57 -2.75 2.57
C GLY A 187 12.33 -3.38 1.40
N ARG A 188 11.63 -4.23 0.64
CA ARG A 188 12.16 -4.88 -0.57
C ARG A 188 11.31 -4.51 -1.75
N ALA A 189 11.94 -3.96 -2.79
CA ALA A 189 11.28 -3.63 -4.04
C ALA A 189 11.89 -4.39 -5.21
N LEU A 190 11.04 -4.85 -6.11
CA LEU A 190 11.43 -5.28 -7.46
C LEU A 190 11.13 -4.12 -8.40
N ALA A 191 12.14 -3.61 -9.08
CA ALA A 191 11.98 -2.55 -10.06
C ALA A 191 12.53 -2.99 -11.43
N GLY A 192 11.74 -2.76 -12.48
CA GLY A 192 12.22 -2.77 -13.86
C GLY A 192 12.54 -1.33 -14.25
N ILE A 193 13.74 -1.11 -14.75
CA ILE A 193 14.22 0.20 -15.12
C ILE A 193 14.71 0.15 -16.58
N GLN A 194 14.25 1.08 -17.39
CA GLN A 194 14.79 1.31 -18.73
C GLN A 194 16.05 2.17 -18.59
N VAL A 195 17.19 1.52 -18.74
CA VAL A 195 18.52 2.12 -18.53
C VAL A 195 19.15 2.39 -19.89
N PRO A 196 19.69 3.61 -20.15
CA PRO A 196 20.49 3.88 -21.34
C PRO A 196 21.63 2.87 -21.49
N LEU A 197 22.02 2.58 -22.75
CA LEU A 197 23.02 1.55 -23.03
C LEU A 197 24.37 1.83 -22.36
N GLU A 198 24.75 3.09 -22.26
CA GLU A 198 25.99 3.57 -21.63
C GLU A 198 26.05 3.32 -20.11
N ASP A 199 24.90 3.26 -19.45
CA ASP A 199 24.77 3.13 -17.99
C ASP A 199 24.54 1.67 -17.54
N ARG A 200 24.47 0.73 -18.49
CA ARG A 200 24.23 -0.67 -18.16
C ARG A 200 25.43 -1.31 -17.47
N PRO A 201 25.21 -2.08 -16.40
CA PRO A 201 26.29 -2.87 -15.81
C PRO A 201 26.85 -3.84 -16.86
N ARG A 202 28.17 -3.88 -16.98
CA ARG A 202 28.91 -4.80 -17.84
C ARG A 202 28.92 -6.21 -17.29
#